data_7b11484647310b19bcd4a6bbeb9dec3b
#
_entry.id   7b11484647310b19bcd4a6bbeb9dec3b
#
_cell.length_a   1.000
_cell.length_b   1.000
_cell.length_c   1.000
_cell.angle_alpha   90.00
_cell.angle_beta   90.00
_cell.angle_gamma   90.00
#
_symmetry.space_group_name_H-M   'P 1'
#
loop_
_entity.id
_entity.type
_entity.pdbx_description
1 polymer ?
#
loop_
_entity_poly.entity_id
_entity_poly.type
_entity_poly.pdbx_seq_one_letter_code
_entity_poly.pdbx_strand_id
1 'polypeptide(L)'
;DYLLKPIQKDDLKSALDKFLQSNKSSTLDQSTLKQLLSDLKVPVEREGILVKSGNGFVQLKIADLLYCYSEDSITFGVTLDKRFIIEETIDDLYTTLDQTKFFKINRGQIVSKSCISKIEPYFNHRVILFVTNPRDQEFIVSRPKTSDFKNWMNQ
;
A
#
# COMPACT_ATOMS: atom_id res chain seq x y z
N ASP A 1 13.98 16.29 26.21
CA ASP A 1 14.28 14.86 26.32
C ASP A 1 14.54 14.27 24.96
N TYR A 2 15.73 13.77 24.79
CA TYR A 2 16.15 13.15 23.58
C TYR A 2 15.65 11.72 23.51
N LEU A 3 14.73 11.45 22.57
CA LEU A 3 14.42 10.10 22.19
C LEU A 3 15.53 9.61 21.26
N LEU A 4 16.49 8.95 21.83
CA LEU A 4 17.54 8.31 21.03
C LEU A 4 16.95 7.14 20.26
N LYS A 5 17.31 7.05 19.01
CA LYS A 5 16.89 5.89 18.18
C LYS A 5 17.50 4.59 18.72
N PRO A 6 16.76 3.46 18.66
CA PRO A 6 15.43 3.32 18.07
C PRO A 6 14.30 3.78 19.01
N ILE A 7 13.33 4.50 18.44
CA ILE A 7 12.13 4.89 19.17
C ILE A 7 11.25 3.66 19.33
N GLN A 8 11.03 3.21 20.53
CA GLN A 8 10.11 2.12 20.80
C GLN A 8 8.67 2.66 20.75
N LYS A 9 7.76 1.88 20.19
CA LYS A 9 6.33 2.28 20.07
C LYS A 9 5.72 2.58 21.44
N ASP A 10 6.17 1.93 22.48
CA ASP A 10 5.70 2.13 23.85
C ASP A 10 6.10 3.50 24.41
N ASP A 11 7.29 3.99 24.10
CA ASP A 11 7.77 5.30 24.54
C ASP A 11 6.97 6.43 23.86
N LEU A 12 6.62 6.26 22.61
CA LEU A 12 5.79 7.20 21.87
C LEU A 12 4.37 7.27 22.44
N LYS A 13 3.80 6.12 22.76
CA LYS A 13 2.47 6.00 23.36
C LYS A 13 2.42 6.65 24.74
N SER A 14 3.44 6.44 25.57
CA SER A 14 3.58 7.05 26.88
C SER A 14 3.72 8.58 26.79
N ALA A 15 4.47 9.10 25.82
CA ALA A 15 4.63 10.53 25.58
C ALA A 15 3.30 11.17 25.14
N LEU A 16 2.53 10.49 24.27
CA LEU A 16 1.20 10.94 23.85
C LEU A 16 0.20 10.93 25.00
N ASP A 17 0.19 9.92 25.83
CA ASP A 17 -0.68 9.83 27.00
C ASP A 17 -0.38 10.94 28.01
N LYS A 18 0.89 11.22 28.27
CA LYS A 18 1.31 12.32 29.13
C LYS A 18 0.89 13.68 28.55
N PHE A 19 1.00 13.87 27.26
CA PHE A 19 0.59 15.08 26.56
C PHE A 19 -0.92 15.28 26.65
N LEU A 20 -1.70 14.23 26.46
CA LEU A 20 -3.15 14.25 26.57
C LEU A 20 -3.61 14.50 28.00
N GLN A 21 -2.90 13.98 29.00
CA GLN A 21 -3.22 14.23 30.42
C GLN A 21 -2.88 15.64 30.88
N SER A 22 -1.82 16.25 30.35
CA SER A 22 -1.43 17.61 30.73
C SER A 22 -2.28 18.69 30.08
N ASN A 23 -3.02 18.37 29.02
CA ASN A 23 -3.81 19.32 28.23
C ASN A 23 -5.33 19.08 28.33
N LYS A 24 -5.81 18.62 29.49
CA LYS A 24 -7.26 18.41 29.72
C LYS A 24 -8.11 19.66 29.54
N SER A 25 -7.54 20.84 29.53
CA SER A 25 -8.26 22.11 29.40
C SER A 25 -8.14 22.78 28.04
N SER A 26 -7.31 22.27 27.15
CA SER A 26 -7.18 22.82 25.80
C SER A 26 -7.89 21.93 24.79
N THR A 27 -8.81 22.53 24.06
CA THR A 27 -9.37 21.95 22.86
C THR A 27 -8.26 21.84 21.82
N LEU A 28 -7.48 20.77 21.91
CA LEU A 28 -6.58 20.41 20.81
C LEU A 28 -7.45 19.92 19.68
N ASP A 29 -7.44 20.68 18.60
CA ASP A 29 -8.11 20.27 17.38
C ASP A 29 -7.58 18.91 16.93
N GLN A 30 -8.48 18.01 16.59
CA GLN A 30 -8.12 16.70 16.03
C GLN A 30 -7.23 16.85 14.79
N SER A 31 -7.33 17.97 14.08
CA SER A 31 -6.47 18.29 12.95
C SER A 31 -5.01 18.50 13.35
N THR A 32 -4.73 19.10 14.49
CA THR A 32 -3.37 19.28 15.01
C THR A 32 -2.75 17.94 15.40
N LEU A 33 -3.53 17.03 15.99
CA LEU A 33 -3.09 15.67 16.30
C LEU A 33 -2.78 14.87 15.03
N LYS A 34 -3.59 15.00 13.99
CA LYS A 34 -3.34 14.36 12.70
C LYS A 34 -2.09 14.91 12.03
N GLN A 35 -1.84 16.22 12.10
CA GLN A 35 -0.62 16.82 11.58
C GLN A 35 0.63 16.35 12.32
N LEU A 36 0.58 16.28 13.64
CA LEU A 36 1.69 15.76 14.44
C LEU A 36 1.98 14.30 14.12
N LEU A 37 0.94 13.48 13.92
CA LEU A 37 1.08 12.08 13.51
C LEU A 37 1.65 11.94 12.12
N SER A 38 1.30 12.82 11.18
CA SER A 38 1.86 12.80 9.82
C SER A 38 3.31 13.29 9.80
N ASP A 39 3.68 14.27 10.65
CA ASP A 39 5.06 14.75 10.78
C ASP A 39 5.99 13.71 11.40
N LEU A 40 5.46 12.82 12.21
CA LEU A 40 6.22 11.71 12.79
C LEU A 40 6.47 10.57 11.79
N LYS A 41 5.87 10.64 10.60
CA LYS A 41 6.01 9.63 9.54
C LYS A 41 5.90 8.19 10.04
N VAL A 42 4.98 7.93 10.95
CA VAL A 42 4.66 6.57 11.36
C VAL A 42 3.96 5.92 10.18
N PRO A 43 4.54 4.88 9.54
CA PRO A 43 3.84 4.18 8.47
C PRO A 43 2.62 3.49 9.08
N VAL A 44 1.44 4.04 8.80
CA VAL A 44 0.20 3.35 9.14
C VAL A 44 0.06 2.24 8.10
N GLU A 45 0.51 1.04 8.44
CA GLU A 45 0.31 -0.12 7.59
C GLU A 45 -1.19 -0.43 7.55
N ARG A 46 -1.75 -0.32 6.38
CA ARG A 46 -3.12 -0.75 6.14
C ARG A 46 -3.17 -2.28 6.17
N GLU A 47 -3.93 -2.83 7.08
CA GLU A 47 -4.02 -4.29 7.23
C GLU A 47 -5.01 -4.92 6.25
N GLY A 48 -6.04 -4.19 5.83
CA GLY A 48 -7.07 -4.74 4.96
C GLY A 48 -7.88 -3.68 4.24
N ILE A 49 -8.64 -4.15 3.27
CA ILE A 49 -9.55 -3.35 2.45
C ILE A 49 -10.94 -3.92 2.58
N LEU A 50 -11.94 -3.09 2.88
CA LEU A 50 -13.33 -3.51 2.89
C LEU A 50 -13.82 -3.60 1.44
N VAL A 51 -14.25 -4.79 1.02
CA VAL A 51 -14.73 -5.05 -0.33
C VAL A 51 -16.12 -5.68 -0.31
N LYS A 52 -16.90 -5.43 -1.34
CA LYS A 52 -18.22 -6.04 -1.49
C LYS A 52 -18.09 -7.52 -1.84
N SER A 53 -18.84 -8.35 -1.15
CA SER A 53 -18.96 -9.78 -1.43
C SER A 53 -20.42 -10.21 -1.26
N GLY A 54 -21.10 -10.47 -2.37
CA GLY A 54 -22.52 -10.79 -2.35
C GLY A 54 -23.37 -9.66 -1.78
N ASN A 55 -24.17 -9.95 -0.76
CA ASN A 55 -25.04 -8.97 -0.08
C ASN A 55 -24.35 -8.25 1.08
N GLY A 56 -23.06 -8.51 1.32
CA GLY A 56 -22.33 -7.94 2.44
C GLY A 56 -20.95 -7.45 2.06
N PHE A 57 -20.13 -7.26 3.08
CA PHE A 57 -18.74 -6.83 2.91
C PHE A 57 -17.82 -7.84 3.58
N VAL A 58 -16.67 -8.04 3.00
CA VAL A 58 -15.58 -8.83 3.60
C VAL A 58 -14.31 -7.98 3.66
N GLN A 59 -13.46 -8.30 4.62
CA GLN A 59 -12.16 -7.67 4.69
C GLN A 59 -11.16 -8.45 3.84
N LEU A 60 -10.65 -7.81 2.79
CA LEU A 60 -9.55 -8.34 2.00
C LEU A 60 -8.25 -7.99 2.71
N LYS A 61 -7.54 -9.01 3.18
CA LYS A 61 -6.25 -8.80 3.85
C LYS A 61 -5.18 -8.39 2.84
N ILE A 62 -4.45 -7.34 3.16
CA ILE A 62 -3.33 -6.87 2.31
C ILE A 62 -2.27 -7.97 2.13
N ALA A 63 -2.05 -8.79 3.17
CA ALA A 63 -1.10 -9.90 3.10
C ALA A 63 -1.46 -10.95 2.04
N ASP A 64 -2.75 -11.09 1.72
CA ASP A 64 -3.24 -12.04 0.71
C ASP A 64 -3.30 -11.42 -0.69
N LEU A 65 -3.14 -10.10 -0.80
CA LEU A 65 -3.26 -9.38 -2.05
C LEU A 65 -2.03 -9.62 -2.92
N LEU A 66 -2.24 -10.16 -4.12
CA LEU A 66 -1.17 -10.41 -5.09
C LEU A 66 -0.91 -9.18 -5.94
N TYR A 67 -1.97 -8.66 -6.55
CA TYR A 67 -1.88 -7.47 -7.39
C TYR A 67 -3.23 -6.80 -7.49
N CYS A 68 -3.22 -5.56 -7.97
CA CYS A 68 -4.43 -4.81 -8.31
C CYS A 68 -4.33 -4.31 -9.74
N TYR A 69 -5.45 -4.21 -10.42
CA TYR A 69 -5.51 -3.64 -11.75
C TYR A 69 -6.82 -2.88 -11.93
N SER A 70 -6.81 -1.94 -12.88
CA SER A 70 -7.99 -1.19 -13.26
C SER A 70 -8.45 -1.61 -14.65
N GLU A 71 -9.73 -1.90 -14.79
CA GLU A 71 -10.38 -2.23 -16.05
C GLU A 71 -11.74 -1.54 -16.07
N ASP A 72 -12.04 -0.82 -17.15
CA ASP A 72 -13.29 -0.07 -17.30
C ASP A 72 -13.61 0.88 -16.12
N SER A 73 -12.59 1.53 -15.60
CA SER A 73 -12.69 2.44 -14.44
C SER A 73 -13.01 1.74 -13.12
N ILE A 74 -12.94 0.41 -13.09
CA ILE A 74 -13.15 -0.39 -11.89
C ILE A 74 -11.80 -0.94 -11.43
N THR A 75 -11.52 -0.83 -10.14
CA THR A 75 -10.30 -1.39 -9.54
C THR A 75 -10.59 -2.78 -9.02
N PHE A 76 -9.73 -3.72 -9.37
CA PHE A 76 -9.81 -5.10 -8.92
C PHE A 76 -8.58 -5.44 -8.07
N GLY A 77 -8.81 -6.12 -6.96
CA GLY A 77 -7.76 -6.74 -6.16
C GLY A 77 -7.83 -8.26 -6.31
N VAL A 78 -6.68 -8.89 -6.56
CA VAL A 78 -6.60 -10.33 -6.82
C VAL A 78 -5.82 -11.04 -5.71
N THR A 79 -6.41 -12.11 -5.21
CA THR A 79 -5.76 -13.05 -4.29
C THR A 79 -5.56 -14.38 -5.00
N LEU A 80 -5.00 -15.37 -4.31
CA LEU A 80 -4.85 -16.72 -4.86
C LEU A 80 -6.19 -17.33 -5.26
N ASP A 81 -7.24 -17.06 -4.50
CA ASP A 81 -8.53 -17.70 -4.67
C ASP A 81 -9.51 -16.89 -5.52
N LYS A 82 -9.54 -15.59 -5.33
CA LYS A 82 -10.62 -14.73 -5.84
C LYS A 82 -10.12 -13.38 -6.35
N ARG A 83 -11.00 -12.76 -7.10
CA ARG A 83 -10.90 -11.36 -7.52
C ARG A 83 -11.97 -10.56 -6.79
N PHE A 84 -11.60 -9.41 -6.26
CA PHE A 84 -12.51 -8.53 -5.54
C PHE A 84 -12.57 -7.16 -6.23
N ILE A 85 -13.74 -6.52 -6.17
CA ILE A 85 -13.90 -5.14 -6.62
C ILE A 85 -13.55 -4.22 -5.46
N ILE A 86 -12.65 -3.27 -5.73
CA ILE A 86 -12.21 -2.26 -4.76
C ILE A 86 -12.79 -0.92 -5.19
N GLU A 87 -13.42 -0.20 -4.28
CA GLU A 87 -14.06 1.09 -4.59
C GLU A 87 -13.05 2.23 -4.80
N GLU A 88 -11.85 2.09 -4.29
CA GLU A 88 -10.78 3.09 -4.45
C GLU A 88 -10.15 3.01 -5.84
N THR A 89 -9.65 4.14 -6.35
CA THR A 89 -8.86 4.15 -7.57
C THR A 89 -7.49 3.53 -7.34
N ILE A 90 -6.80 3.15 -8.40
CA ILE A 90 -5.44 2.62 -8.32
C ILE A 90 -4.50 3.62 -7.63
N ASP A 91 -4.62 4.90 -7.95
CA ASP A 91 -3.77 5.95 -7.35
C ASP A 91 -4.03 6.10 -5.85
N ASP A 92 -5.29 6.18 -5.45
CA ASP A 92 -5.68 6.29 -4.04
C ASP A 92 -5.26 5.05 -3.26
N LEU A 93 -5.48 3.88 -3.82
CA LEU A 93 -5.11 2.61 -3.22
C LEU A 93 -3.59 2.53 -2.99
N TYR A 94 -2.80 2.92 -3.98
CA TYR A 94 -1.34 2.87 -3.88
C TYR A 94 -0.80 3.76 -2.75
N THR A 95 -1.43 4.90 -2.49
CA THR A 95 -1.00 5.79 -1.38
C THR A 95 -1.17 5.16 0.00
N THR A 96 -2.08 4.18 0.13
CA THR A 96 -2.38 3.51 1.40
C THR A 96 -1.64 2.19 1.57
N LEU A 97 -1.04 1.66 0.50
CA LEU A 97 -0.27 0.42 0.54
C LEU A 97 1.18 0.66 0.96
N ASP A 98 1.79 -0.35 1.55
CA ASP A 98 3.21 -0.33 1.89
C ASP A 98 4.03 -0.39 0.60
N GLN A 99 4.68 0.70 0.25
CA GLN A 99 5.47 0.83 -0.98
C GLN A 99 6.75 0.01 -0.97
N THR A 100 7.13 -0.58 0.14
CA THR A 100 8.22 -1.57 0.20
C THR A 100 7.78 -2.95 -0.28
N LYS A 101 6.49 -3.24 -0.18
CA LYS A 101 5.88 -4.52 -0.57
C LYS A 101 5.13 -4.45 -1.90
N PHE A 102 4.63 -3.27 -2.28
CA PHE A 102 3.84 -3.05 -3.49
C PHE A 102 4.46 -1.98 -4.36
N PHE A 103 4.37 -2.18 -5.66
CA PHE A 103 4.86 -1.22 -6.64
C PHE A 103 3.80 -0.97 -7.73
N LYS A 104 3.58 0.29 -8.05
CA LYS A 104 2.70 0.70 -9.15
C LYS A 104 3.53 0.69 -10.43
N ILE A 105 3.34 -0.36 -11.24
CA ILE A 105 4.15 -0.59 -12.45
C ILE A 105 3.72 0.27 -13.64
N ASN A 106 2.44 0.67 -13.67
CA ASN A 106 1.88 1.55 -14.68
C ASN A 106 0.62 2.22 -14.12
N ARG A 107 -0.10 2.97 -14.96
CA ARG A 107 -1.27 3.74 -14.53
C ARG A 107 -2.40 2.89 -13.95
N GLY A 108 -2.50 1.64 -14.35
CA GLY A 108 -3.62 0.79 -13.99
C GLY A 108 -3.25 -0.49 -13.26
N GLN A 109 -2.01 -0.65 -12.82
CA GLN A 109 -1.58 -1.89 -12.17
C GLN A 109 -0.63 -1.65 -11.01
N ILE A 110 -0.89 -2.37 -9.92
CA ILE A 110 -0.04 -2.44 -8.74
C ILE A 110 0.26 -3.91 -8.49
N VAL A 111 1.52 -4.27 -8.25
CA VAL A 111 1.92 -5.65 -7.96
C VAL A 111 2.56 -5.75 -6.59
N SER A 112 2.37 -6.89 -5.92
CA SER A 112 3.13 -7.19 -4.71
C SER A 112 4.45 -7.86 -5.09
N LYS A 113 5.47 -7.60 -4.32
CA LYS A 113 6.80 -8.20 -4.53
C LYS A 113 6.76 -9.72 -4.46
N SER A 114 5.93 -10.25 -3.57
CA SER A 114 5.78 -11.70 -3.36
C SER A 114 5.12 -12.44 -4.52
N CYS A 115 4.31 -11.76 -5.33
CA CYS A 115 3.62 -12.41 -6.45
C CYS A 115 4.47 -12.50 -7.72
N ILE A 116 5.57 -11.78 -7.81
CA ILE A 116 6.42 -11.75 -8.99
C ILE A 116 7.29 -13.02 -9.01
N SER A 117 7.10 -13.85 -10.03
CA SER A 117 7.88 -15.06 -10.20
C SER A 117 9.06 -14.90 -11.15
N LYS A 118 8.92 -14.05 -12.17
CA LYS A 118 9.95 -13.83 -13.18
C LYS A 118 9.84 -12.44 -13.77
N ILE A 119 10.96 -11.87 -14.20
CA ILE A 119 11.05 -10.58 -14.89
C ILE A 119 11.83 -10.81 -16.17
N GLU A 120 11.29 -10.35 -17.29
CA GLU A 120 11.96 -10.44 -18.59
C GLU A 120 12.04 -9.07 -19.28
N PRO A 121 13.05 -8.83 -20.11
CA PRO A 121 13.09 -7.64 -20.95
C PRO A 121 11.91 -7.58 -21.90
N TYR A 122 11.40 -6.37 -22.12
CA TYR A 122 10.30 -6.10 -23.05
C TYR A 122 10.68 -4.95 -23.98
N PHE A 123 9.84 -4.68 -24.96
CA PHE A 123 10.08 -3.64 -25.97
C PHE A 123 10.28 -2.25 -25.34
N ASN A 124 11.09 -1.40 -25.99
CA ASN A 124 11.29 0.01 -25.62
C ASN A 124 11.84 0.19 -24.19
N HIS A 125 12.81 -0.63 -23.80
CA HIS A 125 13.45 -0.57 -22.47
C HIS A 125 12.47 -0.76 -21.30
N ARG A 126 11.37 -1.46 -21.55
CA ARG A 126 10.42 -1.88 -20.51
C ARG A 126 10.76 -3.28 -20.03
N VAL A 127 10.09 -3.73 -19.00
CA VAL A 127 10.16 -5.13 -18.54
C VAL A 127 8.75 -5.68 -18.40
N ILE A 128 8.61 -6.96 -18.67
CA ILE A 128 7.37 -7.69 -18.43
C ILE A 128 7.53 -8.58 -17.21
N LEU A 129 6.50 -8.66 -16.39
CA LEU A 129 6.49 -9.44 -15.16
C LEU A 129 5.61 -10.66 -15.33
N PHE A 130 6.09 -11.78 -14.82
CA PHE A 130 5.29 -12.99 -14.66
C PHE A 130 4.90 -13.09 -13.19
N VAL A 131 3.61 -13.12 -12.95
CA VAL A 131 3.07 -13.11 -11.59
C VAL A 131 2.28 -14.37 -11.32
N THR A 132 2.10 -14.70 -10.05
CA THR A 132 1.23 -15.78 -9.61
C THR A 132 -0.21 -15.43 -9.93
N ASN A 133 -0.94 -16.34 -10.59
CA ASN A 133 -2.36 -16.20 -10.92
C ASN A 133 -2.68 -14.93 -11.75
N PRO A 134 -2.13 -14.81 -12.98
CA PRO A 134 -2.22 -13.55 -13.75
C PRO A 134 -3.63 -13.21 -14.29
N ARG A 135 -4.56 -14.15 -14.32
CA ARG A 135 -5.96 -13.94 -14.75
C ARG A 135 -6.08 -13.18 -16.08
N ASP A 136 -5.33 -13.61 -17.09
CA ASP A 136 -5.28 -13.04 -18.43
C ASP A 136 -4.81 -11.58 -18.49
N GLN A 137 -4.11 -11.12 -17.46
CA GLN A 137 -3.49 -9.79 -17.44
C GLN A 137 -2.01 -9.84 -17.79
N GLU A 138 -1.57 -8.88 -18.58
CA GLU A 138 -0.14 -8.65 -18.82
C GLU A 138 0.38 -7.57 -17.90
N PHE A 139 1.53 -7.82 -17.27
CA PHE A 139 2.13 -6.89 -16.31
C PHE A 139 3.39 -6.29 -16.92
N ILE A 140 3.25 -5.11 -17.53
CA ILE A 140 4.35 -4.42 -18.17
C ILE A 140 4.66 -3.17 -17.38
N VAL A 141 5.91 -3.05 -16.92
CA VAL A 141 6.38 -1.87 -16.21
C VAL A 141 6.58 -0.74 -17.23
N SER A 142 5.98 0.41 -16.99
CA SER A 142 6.12 1.55 -17.89
C SER A 142 7.59 2.00 -17.97
N ARG A 143 7.99 2.54 -19.12
CA ARG A 143 9.36 2.96 -19.38
C ARG A 143 9.94 3.88 -18.28
N PRO A 144 9.25 4.95 -17.85
CA PRO A 144 9.77 5.84 -16.81
C PRO A 144 9.90 5.18 -15.43
N LYS A 145 9.20 4.07 -15.21
CA LYS A 145 9.21 3.36 -13.92
C LYS A 145 10.15 2.17 -13.87
N THR A 146 10.70 1.75 -15.00
CA THR A 146 11.52 0.53 -15.10
C THR A 146 12.76 0.61 -14.21
N SER A 147 13.44 1.74 -14.20
CA SER A 147 14.63 1.94 -13.36
C SER A 147 14.29 1.87 -11.87
N ASP A 148 13.24 2.58 -11.45
CA ASP A 148 12.77 2.58 -10.06
C ASP A 148 12.30 1.19 -9.64
N PHE A 149 11.64 0.48 -10.54
CA PHE A 149 11.18 -0.90 -10.31
C PHE A 149 12.36 -1.84 -10.04
N LYS A 150 13.43 -1.76 -10.85
CA LYS A 150 14.62 -2.58 -10.65
C LYS A 150 15.28 -2.29 -9.30
N ASN A 151 15.39 -1.03 -8.93
CA ASN A 151 15.92 -0.62 -7.63
C ASN A 151 15.04 -1.14 -6.48
N TRP A 152 13.73 -1.06 -6.63
CA TRP A 152 12.78 -1.58 -5.65
C TRP A 152 12.91 -3.10 -5.46
N MET A 153 13.10 -3.85 -6.54
CA MET A 153 13.30 -5.31 -6.47
C MET A 153 14.60 -5.71 -5.78
N ASN A 154 15.61 -4.84 -5.80
CA ASN A 154 16.91 -5.10 -5.19
C ASN A 154 17.00 -4.70 -3.70
N GLN A 155 15.95 -4.17 -3.14
CA GLN A 155 15.90 -3.80 -1.72
C GLN A 155 15.73 -5.00 -0.80
#